data_2b1ce112662a55f14aee95d9066c9768
#
_entry.id   2b1ce112662a55f14aee95d9066c9768
#
_cell.length_a   1.000
_cell.length_b   1.000
_cell.length_c   1.000
_cell.angle_alpha   90.00
_cell.angle_beta   90.00
_cell.angle_gamma   90.00
#
_symmetry.space_group_name_H-M   'P 1'
#
loop_
_entity.id
_entity.type
_entity.pdbx_description
1 polymer ?
#
loop_
_entity_poly.entity_id
_entity_poly.type
_entity_poly.pdbx_seq_one_letter_code
_entity_poly.pdbx_strand_id
1 'polypeptide(L)'
;MKIRKNGVFLLGAGIVLLLIIGSILLFSNKKKGDKMVIGVILPGSSDEPGWNGIHYQGIRDACAELGVTMELYENAPEYSGECEKAVREMAEKGIKAIVLESYNYPDEIEETIKEYPDISFYCCSSDRNLDNYKTYFARVYQARYLSGIVAGMKTKSNHIGYVAAMDNNEVNRGINAFTLGVRSVNPEAVVYVSYTGDWDNGEKERQEAAALVNNCRVDVLAYHQNQPFVVGMAEELGVYVIGYNIDRGEYSDYLLTSVVSNWNMVYQEIIADYLQNKEIGVRNYWIGIEKDAVGLSFYSKEVSQEMIDAVEFAADRLRDDKEVFSGLIYDNAGNIRCNENEVIRDEILQQQMNWLAEGVEIYEVN
;
A
#
# COMPACT_ATOMS: atom_id res chain seq x y z
N MET A 1 -13.57 11.33 -40.94
CA MET A 1 -13.23 9.91 -40.86
C MET A 1 -12.33 9.72 -39.63
N LYS A 2 -12.95 9.43 -38.48
CA LYS A 2 -12.25 9.27 -37.18
C LYS A 2 -11.91 7.78 -37.01
N ILE A 3 -10.65 7.44 -37.08
CA ILE A 3 -10.15 6.09 -36.79
C ILE A 3 -9.98 6.01 -35.26
N ARG A 4 -10.68 5.07 -34.66
CA ARG A 4 -10.66 4.74 -33.24
C ARG A 4 -9.28 4.24 -32.81
N LYS A 5 -8.66 4.91 -31.82
CA LYS A 5 -7.39 4.51 -31.18
C LYS A 5 -7.55 3.53 -29.99
N ASN A 6 -8.68 2.87 -29.86
CA ASN A 6 -8.97 1.98 -28.71
C ASN A 6 -8.52 0.52 -28.91
N GLY A 7 -7.69 0.22 -29.93
CA GLY A 7 -7.26 -1.15 -30.22
C GLY A 7 -5.80 -1.49 -29.82
N VAL A 8 -5.01 -0.50 -29.42
CA VAL A 8 -3.56 -0.71 -29.22
C VAL A 8 -3.21 -1.09 -27.78
N PHE A 9 -3.99 -0.64 -26.80
CA PHE A 9 -3.74 -0.95 -25.38
C PHE A 9 -4.06 -2.39 -24.98
N LEU A 10 -5.07 -3.01 -25.58
CA LEU A 10 -5.39 -4.43 -25.37
C LEU A 10 -4.38 -5.39 -26.01
N LEU A 11 -3.62 -4.94 -27.01
CA LEU A 11 -2.59 -5.77 -27.65
C LEU A 11 -1.26 -5.79 -26.86
N GLY A 12 -0.91 -4.72 -26.15
CA GLY A 12 0.32 -4.64 -25.36
C GLY A 12 0.27 -5.55 -24.14
N ALA A 13 -0.80 -5.49 -23.36
CA ALA A 13 -0.99 -6.35 -22.18
C ALA A 13 -1.07 -7.83 -22.54
N GLY A 14 -1.73 -8.17 -23.65
CA GLY A 14 -1.81 -9.54 -24.16
C GLY A 14 -0.47 -10.11 -24.62
N ILE A 15 0.43 -9.28 -25.16
CA ILE A 15 1.77 -9.72 -25.62
C ILE A 15 2.72 -9.96 -24.46
N VAL A 16 2.68 -9.13 -23.41
CA VAL A 16 3.49 -9.32 -22.20
C VAL A 16 3.02 -10.56 -21.45
N LEU A 17 1.71 -10.77 -21.32
CA LEU A 17 1.15 -11.98 -20.72
C LEU A 17 1.51 -13.24 -21.52
N LEU A 18 1.48 -13.20 -22.85
CA LEU A 18 1.87 -14.30 -23.72
C LEU A 18 3.38 -14.59 -23.69
N LEU A 19 4.23 -13.60 -23.47
CA LEU A 19 5.68 -13.79 -23.32
C LEU A 19 6.03 -14.38 -21.94
N ILE A 20 5.30 -14.02 -20.89
CA ILE A 20 5.43 -14.62 -19.55
C ILE A 20 4.93 -16.07 -19.58
N ILE A 21 3.77 -16.33 -20.17
CA ILE A 21 3.23 -17.69 -20.33
C ILE A 21 4.12 -18.52 -21.25
N GLY A 22 4.67 -17.95 -22.32
CA GLY A 22 5.59 -18.63 -23.22
C GLY A 22 6.93 -19.01 -22.57
N SER A 23 7.48 -18.19 -21.69
CA SER A 23 8.68 -18.52 -20.92
C SER A 23 8.39 -19.60 -19.86
N ILE A 24 7.23 -19.57 -19.21
CA ILE A 24 6.80 -20.62 -18.25
C ILE A 24 6.61 -21.95 -18.98
N LEU A 25 6.06 -21.99 -20.20
CA LEU A 25 5.89 -23.22 -20.98
C LEU A 25 7.21 -23.81 -21.51
N LEU A 26 8.25 -23.02 -21.71
CA LEU A 26 9.57 -23.50 -22.11
C LEU A 26 10.37 -24.13 -20.95
N PHE A 27 10.05 -23.77 -19.72
CA PHE A 27 10.62 -24.42 -18.51
C PHE A 27 9.83 -25.64 -18.01
N SER A 28 8.64 -25.88 -18.55
CA SER A 28 7.74 -27.00 -18.19
C SER A 28 8.26 -28.41 -18.60
N ASN A 29 9.46 -28.53 -19.14
CA ASN A 29 10.08 -29.85 -19.44
C ASN A 29 10.97 -30.40 -18.32
N LYS A 30 10.91 -29.86 -17.10
CA LYS A 30 11.39 -30.55 -15.91
C LYS A 30 10.30 -31.51 -15.43
N LYS A 31 10.64 -32.81 -15.34
CA LYS A 31 9.88 -33.95 -14.82
C LYS A 31 8.56 -33.56 -14.13
N LYS A 32 7.47 -34.29 -14.43
CA LYS A 32 6.27 -34.37 -13.59
C LYS A 32 6.68 -34.63 -12.13
N GLY A 33 7.06 -33.61 -11.41
CA GLY A 33 7.54 -33.61 -10.05
C GLY A 33 6.82 -32.50 -9.31
N ASP A 34 6.49 -32.74 -8.11
CA ASP A 34 5.79 -32.01 -7.08
C ASP A 34 5.45 -30.56 -7.41
N LYS A 35 4.15 -30.22 -7.37
CA LYS A 35 3.71 -28.83 -7.51
C LYS A 35 4.46 -27.99 -6.47
N MET A 36 5.03 -26.86 -6.92
CA MET A 36 5.64 -25.88 -6.01
C MET A 36 4.62 -25.50 -4.94
N VAL A 37 5.04 -25.51 -3.68
CA VAL A 37 4.21 -25.10 -2.54
C VAL A 37 4.85 -23.89 -1.88
N ILE A 38 4.05 -22.88 -1.60
CA ILE A 38 4.44 -21.70 -0.81
C ILE A 38 3.65 -21.71 0.49
N GLY A 39 4.36 -21.55 1.61
CA GLY A 39 3.77 -21.38 2.92
C GLY A 39 3.30 -19.94 3.12
N VAL A 40 2.18 -19.75 3.77
CA VAL A 40 1.62 -18.44 4.15
C VAL A 40 1.19 -18.49 5.60
N ILE A 41 1.66 -17.55 6.41
CA ILE A 41 1.33 -17.45 7.83
C ILE A 41 0.65 -16.11 8.10
N LEU A 42 -0.61 -16.18 8.57
CA LEU A 42 -1.43 -15.02 8.92
C LEU A 42 -1.58 -14.88 10.45
N PRO A 43 -1.52 -13.66 10.99
CA PRO A 43 -1.77 -13.43 12.42
C PRO A 43 -3.21 -13.67 12.84
N GLY A 44 -4.17 -13.48 11.94
CA GLY A 44 -5.59 -13.70 12.18
C GLY A 44 -6.23 -14.64 11.17
N SER A 45 -7.55 -14.56 11.04
CA SER A 45 -8.32 -15.39 10.10
C SER A 45 -8.31 -14.82 8.68
N SER A 46 -8.20 -15.68 7.69
CA SER A 46 -8.33 -15.34 6.26
C SER A 46 -9.72 -14.80 5.88
N ASP A 47 -10.74 -15.06 6.70
CA ASP A 47 -12.12 -14.57 6.50
C ASP A 47 -12.36 -13.17 7.10
N GLU A 48 -11.40 -12.60 7.82
CA GLU A 48 -11.52 -11.27 8.39
C GLU A 48 -11.49 -10.20 7.30
N PRO A 49 -12.36 -9.17 7.38
CA PRO A 49 -12.19 -7.99 6.54
C PRO A 49 -10.92 -7.22 6.98
N GLY A 50 -10.24 -6.58 6.05
CA GLY A 50 -9.03 -5.81 6.35
C GLY A 50 -7.75 -6.59 6.09
N TRP A 51 -6.72 -6.43 6.94
CA TRP A 51 -5.35 -6.90 6.69
C TRP A 51 -5.27 -8.38 6.29
N ASN A 52 -5.73 -9.29 7.15
CA ASN A 52 -5.63 -10.73 6.90
C ASN A 52 -6.34 -11.16 5.61
N GLY A 53 -7.57 -10.69 5.42
CA GLY A 53 -8.38 -11.07 4.25
C GLY A 53 -7.85 -10.53 2.93
N ILE A 54 -7.39 -9.26 2.88
CA ILE A 54 -6.86 -8.68 1.63
C ILE A 54 -5.53 -9.33 1.22
N HIS A 55 -4.65 -9.62 2.18
CA HIS A 55 -3.40 -10.34 1.92
C HIS A 55 -3.65 -11.77 1.47
N TYR A 56 -4.50 -12.50 2.21
CA TYR A 56 -4.90 -13.86 1.83
C TYR A 56 -5.47 -13.90 0.40
N GLN A 57 -6.37 -13.00 0.07
CA GLN A 57 -6.99 -12.95 -1.26
C GLN A 57 -5.94 -12.67 -2.34
N GLY A 58 -5.06 -11.71 -2.12
CA GLY A 58 -4.00 -11.36 -3.05
C GLY A 58 -3.05 -12.52 -3.33
N ILE A 59 -2.53 -13.19 -2.28
CA ILE A 59 -1.58 -14.29 -2.46
C ILE A 59 -2.24 -15.55 -3.02
N ARG A 60 -3.49 -15.84 -2.64
CA ARG A 60 -4.28 -16.94 -3.19
C ARG A 60 -4.45 -16.79 -4.71
N ASP A 61 -4.82 -15.59 -5.14
CA ASP A 61 -5.06 -15.31 -6.55
C ASP A 61 -3.74 -15.36 -7.34
N ALA A 62 -2.65 -14.80 -6.81
CA ALA A 62 -1.30 -14.90 -7.40
C ALA A 62 -0.82 -16.37 -7.52
N CYS A 63 -1.01 -17.17 -6.48
CA CYS A 63 -0.68 -18.61 -6.52
C CYS A 63 -1.50 -19.34 -7.59
N ALA A 64 -2.80 -19.06 -7.70
CA ALA A 64 -3.68 -19.66 -8.69
C ALA A 64 -3.25 -19.32 -10.13
N GLU A 65 -2.92 -18.06 -10.39
CA GLU A 65 -2.49 -17.56 -11.70
C GLU A 65 -1.12 -18.12 -12.12
N LEU A 66 -0.20 -18.30 -11.17
CA LEU A 66 1.14 -18.82 -11.41
C LEU A 66 1.21 -20.38 -11.32
N GLY A 67 0.09 -21.05 -11.00
CA GLY A 67 0.03 -22.51 -10.89
C GLY A 67 0.79 -23.08 -9.69
N VAL A 68 0.94 -22.30 -8.62
CA VAL A 68 1.58 -22.64 -7.37
C VAL A 68 0.52 -23.11 -6.36
N THR A 69 0.87 -24.07 -5.51
CA THR A 69 0.01 -24.48 -4.39
C THR A 69 0.33 -23.63 -3.17
N MET A 70 -0.68 -23.15 -2.47
CA MET A 70 -0.54 -22.44 -1.20
C MET A 70 -0.82 -23.38 -0.03
N GLU A 71 0.05 -23.36 0.98
CA GLU A 71 -0.16 -23.98 2.29
C GLU A 71 -0.40 -22.86 3.29
N LEU A 72 -1.62 -22.74 3.80
CA LEU A 72 -2.04 -21.67 4.72
C LEU A 72 -1.94 -22.13 6.17
N TYR A 73 -1.37 -21.27 7.02
CA TYR A 73 -1.48 -21.32 8.47
C TYR A 73 -2.06 -19.99 8.95
N GLU A 74 -3.22 -20.03 9.55
CA GLU A 74 -3.93 -18.84 10.04
C GLU A 74 -4.11 -18.86 11.55
N ASN A 75 -4.50 -17.72 12.13
CA ASN A 75 -4.65 -17.54 13.57
C ASN A 75 -3.34 -17.80 14.33
N ALA A 76 -2.23 -17.25 13.83
CA ALA A 76 -0.94 -17.23 14.49
C ALA A 76 -0.65 -15.82 15.06
N PRO A 77 -1.24 -15.41 16.19
CA PRO A 77 -1.02 -14.07 16.74
C PRO A 77 0.47 -13.83 17.02
N GLU A 78 0.93 -12.61 16.85
CA GLU A 78 2.30 -12.22 17.16
C GLU A 78 2.65 -12.55 18.62
N TYR A 79 3.89 -12.97 18.85
CA TYR A 79 4.43 -13.34 20.16
C TYR A 79 3.68 -14.48 20.88
N SER A 80 2.90 -15.28 20.15
CA SER A 80 2.19 -16.45 20.67
C SER A 80 2.99 -17.75 20.59
N GLY A 81 4.07 -17.78 19.80
CA GLY A 81 4.81 -18.99 19.43
C GLY A 81 4.16 -19.79 18.29
N GLU A 82 2.98 -19.43 17.84
CA GLU A 82 2.30 -20.14 16.74
C GLU A 82 3.00 -19.90 15.39
N CYS A 83 3.60 -18.72 15.17
CA CYS A 83 4.39 -18.45 13.97
C CYS A 83 5.60 -19.37 13.86
N GLU A 84 6.39 -19.55 14.94
CA GLU A 84 7.52 -20.47 14.99
C GLU A 84 7.09 -21.91 14.70
N LYS A 85 6.03 -22.36 15.34
CA LYS A 85 5.45 -23.69 15.13
C LYS A 85 5.05 -23.91 13.67
N ALA A 86 4.35 -22.94 13.05
CA ALA A 86 3.96 -22.99 11.65
C ALA A 86 5.17 -23.13 10.70
N VAL A 87 6.23 -22.34 10.94
CA VAL A 87 7.48 -22.44 10.17
C VAL A 87 8.09 -23.82 10.26
N ARG A 88 8.18 -24.40 11.46
CA ARG A 88 8.74 -25.75 11.66
C ARG A 88 7.91 -26.82 10.96
N GLU A 89 6.58 -26.77 11.06
CA GLU A 89 5.68 -27.70 10.36
C GLU A 89 5.80 -27.59 8.83
N MET A 90 5.91 -26.36 8.29
CA MET A 90 6.10 -26.14 6.86
C MET A 90 7.48 -26.60 6.38
N ALA A 91 8.53 -26.41 7.17
CA ALA A 91 9.88 -26.91 6.89
C ALA A 91 9.92 -28.45 6.85
N GLU A 92 9.25 -29.13 7.78
CA GLU A 92 9.11 -30.60 7.78
C GLU A 92 8.38 -31.15 6.55
N LYS A 93 7.40 -30.36 6.01
CA LYS A 93 6.73 -30.66 4.73
C LYS A 93 7.60 -30.38 3.50
N GLY A 94 8.80 -29.81 3.68
CA GLY A 94 9.74 -29.50 2.61
C GLY A 94 9.44 -28.20 1.86
N ILE A 95 8.62 -27.32 2.42
CA ILE A 95 8.32 -26.01 1.84
C ILE A 95 9.57 -25.13 1.87
N LYS A 96 9.89 -24.46 0.78
CA LYS A 96 11.12 -23.68 0.58
C LYS A 96 10.92 -22.17 0.43
N ALA A 97 9.68 -21.71 0.38
CA ALA A 97 9.32 -20.30 0.40
C ALA A 97 8.17 -20.10 1.39
N ILE A 98 8.31 -19.18 2.32
CA ILE A 98 7.32 -18.88 3.36
C ILE A 98 7.09 -17.37 3.40
N VAL A 99 5.83 -16.98 3.30
CA VAL A 99 5.36 -15.60 3.40
C VAL A 99 4.82 -15.37 4.80
N LEU A 100 5.29 -14.29 5.43
CA LEU A 100 5.00 -13.89 6.80
C LEU A 100 4.22 -12.58 6.78
N GLU A 101 2.94 -12.61 7.17
CA GLU A 101 2.00 -11.50 7.01
C GLU A 101 1.91 -10.58 8.23
N SER A 102 3.01 -10.44 8.96
CA SER A 102 3.07 -9.49 10.07
C SER A 102 4.44 -8.87 10.27
N TYR A 103 4.44 -7.58 10.61
CA TYR A 103 5.64 -6.77 10.84
C TYR A 103 6.55 -7.34 11.95
N ASN A 104 5.97 -7.87 13.04
CA ASN A 104 6.72 -8.32 14.21
C ASN A 104 7.16 -9.79 14.16
N TYR A 105 6.71 -10.58 13.19
CA TYR A 105 7.13 -11.98 13.09
C TYR A 105 8.65 -12.17 13.04
N PRO A 106 9.44 -11.37 12.32
CA PRO A 106 10.87 -11.56 12.29
C PRO A 106 11.55 -11.39 13.65
N ASP A 107 11.01 -10.51 14.51
CA ASP A 107 11.53 -10.33 15.86
C ASP A 107 11.25 -11.56 16.73
N GLU A 108 10.08 -12.18 16.56
CA GLU A 108 9.66 -13.38 17.28
C GLU A 108 10.46 -14.61 16.87
N ILE A 109 10.71 -14.77 15.55
CA ILE A 109 11.25 -16.02 14.99
C ILE A 109 12.63 -15.88 14.35
N GLU A 110 13.43 -14.85 14.67
CA GLU A 110 14.73 -14.59 14.05
C GLU A 110 15.67 -15.82 14.13
N GLU A 111 15.74 -16.49 15.28
CA GLU A 111 16.57 -17.67 15.45
C GLU A 111 16.04 -18.83 14.60
N THR A 112 14.74 -19.01 14.49
CA THR A 112 14.14 -20.05 13.64
C THR A 112 14.43 -19.78 12.16
N ILE A 113 14.40 -18.53 11.70
CA ILE A 113 14.79 -18.17 10.32
C ILE A 113 16.24 -18.60 10.04
N LYS A 114 17.16 -18.37 10.98
CA LYS A 114 18.57 -18.75 10.88
C LYS A 114 18.78 -20.27 10.86
N GLU A 115 17.93 -21.06 11.52
CA GLU A 115 17.98 -22.52 11.51
C GLU A 115 17.65 -23.11 10.14
N TYR A 116 16.91 -22.38 9.29
CA TYR A 116 16.47 -22.83 7.96
C TYR A 116 17.05 -22.00 6.82
N PRO A 117 18.38 -22.01 6.60
CA PRO A 117 19.03 -21.14 5.58
C PRO A 117 18.61 -21.46 4.14
N ASP A 118 18.03 -22.65 3.88
CA ASP A 118 17.55 -23.08 2.57
C ASP A 118 16.08 -22.71 2.31
N ILE A 119 15.43 -22.00 3.21
CA ILE A 119 14.06 -21.48 3.07
C ILE A 119 14.16 -19.99 2.81
N SER A 120 13.50 -19.52 1.76
CA SER A 120 13.32 -18.07 1.50
C SER A 120 12.11 -17.57 2.29
N PHE A 121 12.35 -16.60 3.20
CA PHE A 121 11.30 -15.93 3.95
C PHE A 121 10.99 -14.58 3.34
N TYR A 122 9.71 -14.24 3.23
CA TYR A 122 9.21 -12.96 2.76
C TYR A 122 8.31 -12.38 3.83
N CYS A 123 8.66 -11.21 4.37
CA CYS A 123 7.87 -10.60 5.43
C CYS A 123 7.33 -9.23 5.02
N CYS A 124 6.07 -9.01 5.30
CA CYS A 124 5.39 -7.79 5.01
C CYS A 124 5.87 -6.65 5.93
N SER A 125 6.21 -5.50 5.32
CA SER A 125 6.49 -4.24 6.03
C SER A 125 7.71 -4.20 6.95
N SER A 126 8.43 -5.32 7.17
CA SER A 126 9.59 -5.38 8.07
C SER A 126 10.80 -4.62 7.50
N ASP A 127 11.71 -4.23 8.38
CA ASP A 127 12.99 -3.56 8.07
C ASP A 127 14.22 -4.43 8.39
N ARG A 128 14.02 -5.71 8.75
CA ARG A 128 15.09 -6.65 9.10
C ARG A 128 15.95 -7.04 7.90
N ASN A 129 17.19 -7.40 8.16
CA ASN A 129 18.16 -7.79 7.14
C ASN A 129 18.86 -9.09 7.51
N LEU A 130 18.34 -10.22 7.01
CA LEU A 130 18.93 -11.56 7.13
C LEU A 130 19.18 -12.13 5.73
N ASP A 131 20.08 -13.10 5.58
CA ASP A 131 20.50 -13.59 4.26
C ASP A 131 19.39 -14.29 3.47
N ASN A 132 18.56 -15.08 4.13
CA ASN A 132 17.42 -15.81 3.56
C ASN A 132 16.07 -15.13 3.80
N TYR A 133 16.10 -13.87 4.22
CA TYR A 133 14.94 -13.10 4.59
C TYR A 133 14.83 -11.86 3.70
N LYS A 134 13.65 -11.63 3.17
CA LYS A 134 13.32 -10.51 2.29
C LYS A 134 12.11 -9.77 2.84
N THR A 135 12.10 -8.47 2.66
CA THR A 135 10.95 -7.65 3.00
C THR A 135 10.13 -7.34 1.76
N TYR A 136 8.85 -7.10 1.91
CA TYR A 136 8.00 -6.61 0.83
C TYR A 136 6.93 -5.66 1.33
N PHE A 137 6.57 -4.71 0.49
CA PHE A 137 5.44 -3.81 0.70
C PHE A 137 5.01 -3.15 -0.60
N ALA A 138 3.83 -2.52 -0.61
CA ALA A 138 3.37 -1.68 -1.69
C ALA A 138 3.79 -0.21 -1.46
N ARG A 139 4.11 0.55 -2.54
CA ARG A 139 4.42 2.00 -2.48
C ARG A 139 3.12 2.82 -2.35
N VAL A 140 2.36 2.57 -1.28
CA VAL A 140 1.04 3.17 -1.03
C VAL A 140 1.10 4.70 -1.10
N TYR A 141 2.23 5.31 -0.74
CA TYR A 141 2.43 6.75 -0.81
C TYR A 141 2.22 7.34 -2.22
N GLN A 142 2.46 6.57 -3.28
CA GLN A 142 2.19 7.04 -4.65
C GLN A 142 0.70 7.23 -4.89
N ALA A 143 -0.14 6.29 -4.46
CA ALA A 143 -1.59 6.44 -4.50
C ALA A 143 -2.11 7.52 -3.53
N ARG A 144 -1.45 7.73 -2.38
CA ARG A 144 -1.74 8.85 -1.48
C ARG A 144 -1.51 10.20 -2.17
N TYR A 145 -0.42 10.35 -2.92
CA TYR A 145 -0.16 11.54 -3.72
C TYR A 145 -1.29 11.80 -4.74
N LEU A 146 -1.70 10.77 -5.49
CA LEU A 146 -2.80 10.86 -6.44
C LEU A 146 -4.12 11.25 -5.79
N SER A 147 -4.43 10.66 -4.63
CA SER A 147 -5.64 11.01 -3.88
C SER A 147 -5.58 12.43 -3.30
N GLY A 148 -4.39 12.92 -2.98
CA GLY A 148 -4.15 14.30 -2.58
C GLY A 148 -4.52 15.31 -3.69
N ILE A 149 -4.24 14.98 -4.96
CA ILE A 149 -4.68 15.79 -6.11
C ILE A 149 -6.21 15.92 -6.12
N VAL A 150 -6.94 14.81 -5.94
CA VAL A 150 -8.41 14.82 -5.87
C VAL A 150 -8.89 15.71 -4.73
N ALA A 151 -8.33 15.58 -3.54
CA ALA A 151 -8.69 16.36 -2.36
C ALA A 151 -8.39 17.86 -2.54
N GLY A 152 -7.21 18.19 -3.09
CA GLY A 152 -6.78 19.57 -3.33
C GLY A 152 -7.64 20.31 -4.37
N MET A 153 -8.11 19.60 -5.41
CA MET A 153 -9.03 20.16 -6.40
C MET A 153 -10.48 20.21 -5.89
N LYS A 154 -10.85 19.36 -4.94
CA LYS A 154 -12.23 19.28 -4.42
C LYS A 154 -12.52 20.30 -3.32
N THR A 155 -11.58 20.56 -2.43
CA THR A 155 -11.77 21.48 -1.31
C THR A 155 -12.17 22.88 -1.77
N LYS A 156 -13.06 23.52 -1.02
CA LYS A 156 -13.47 24.93 -1.19
C LYS A 156 -12.97 25.79 -0.03
N SER A 157 -12.75 25.18 1.12
CA SER A 157 -12.26 25.84 2.32
C SER A 157 -10.73 26.02 2.31
N ASN A 158 -10.00 25.29 1.48
CA ASN A 158 -8.56 25.04 1.53
C ASN A 158 -8.11 24.33 2.82
N HIS A 159 -9.04 23.75 3.56
CA HIS A 159 -8.78 23.00 4.79
C HIS A 159 -9.15 21.53 4.57
N ILE A 160 -8.17 20.65 4.65
CA ILE A 160 -8.32 19.22 4.46
C ILE A 160 -7.92 18.53 5.76
N GLY A 161 -8.69 17.55 6.21
CA GLY A 161 -8.41 16.78 7.42
C GLY A 161 -7.80 15.42 7.10
N TYR A 162 -6.89 14.95 7.93
CA TYR A 162 -6.29 13.63 7.81
C TYR A 162 -6.30 12.93 9.18
N VAL A 163 -7.12 11.88 9.32
CA VAL A 163 -7.17 11.05 10.53
C VAL A 163 -6.17 9.91 10.38
N ALA A 164 -5.12 9.95 11.18
CA ALA A 164 -4.00 9.03 11.12
C ALA A 164 -3.93 8.10 12.33
N ALA A 165 -3.47 6.86 12.17
CA ALA A 165 -3.33 5.91 13.28
C ALA A 165 -2.18 6.30 14.21
N MET A 166 -0.97 6.32 13.71
CA MET A 166 0.27 6.44 14.47
C MET A 166 1.20 7.48 13.86
N ASP A 167 1.97 8.17 14.70
CA ASP A 167 3.11 8.97 14.26
C ASP A 167 4.32 8.06 14.05
N ASN A 168 4.45 7.52 12.84
CA ASN A 168 5.57 6.69 12.43
C ASN A 168 5.97 6.94 10.97
N ASN A 169 7.10 6.37 10.54
CA ASN A 169 7.64 6.58 9.19
C ASN A 169 6.65 6.25 8.07
N GLU A 170 5.88 5.18 8.20
CA GLU A 170 4.93 4.74 7.17
C GLU A 170 3.76 5.71 7.03
N VAL A 171 3.13 6.06 8.14
CA VAL A 171 1.98 6.96 8.18
C VAL A 171 2.39 8.37 7.75
N ASN A 172 3.51 8.88 8.27
CA ASN A 172 4.03 10.20 7.90
C ASN A 172 4.40 10.28 6.42
N ARG A 173 4.99 9.23 5.86
CA ARG A 173 5.23 9.14 4.40
C ARG A 173 3.93 9.26 3.62
N GLY A 174 2.86 8.58 4.07
CA GLY A 174 1.53 8.69 3.48
C GLY A 174 0.95 10.10 3.55
N ILE A 175 1.02 10.73 4.73
CA ILE A 175 0.58 12.12 4.95
C ILE A 175 1.36 13.10 4.07
N ASN A 176 2.69 12.96 4.05
CA ASN A 176 3.55 13.83 3.25
C ASN A 176 3.24 13.71 1.75
N ALA A 177 3.12 12.51 1.23
CA ALA A 177 2.77 12.28 -0.17
C ALA A 177 1.39 12.85 -0.52
N PHE A 178 0.40 12.63 0.33
CA PHE A 178 -0.94 13.21 0.19
C PHE A 178 -0.87 14.74 0.16
N THR A 179 -0.14 15.35 1.09
CA THR A 179 0.01 16.82 1.17
C THR A 179 0.73 17.38 -0.05
N LEU A 180 1.78 16.70 -0.53
CA LEU A 180 2.45 17.09 -1.78
C LEU A 180 1.48 17.01 -2.98
N GLY A 181 0.61 16.01 -3.03
CA GLY A 181 -0.45 15.90 -4.03
C GLY A 181 -1.46 17.04 -3.94
N VAL A 182 -1.95 17.34 -2.74
CA VAL A 182 -2.85 18.48 -2.49
C VAL A 182 -2.21 19.79 -2.97
N ARG A 183 -1.00 20.07 -2.53
CA ARG A 183 -0.33 21.35 -2.81
C ARG A 183 0.18 21.49 -4.24
N SER A 184 0.31 20.39 -4.97
CA SER A 184 0.65 20.44 -6.41
C SER A 184 -0.43 21.10 -7.26
N VAL A 185 -1.69 21.10 -6.79
CA VAL A 185 -2.86 21.68 -7.47
C VAL A 185 -3.50 22.82 -6.69
N ASN A 186 -3.26 22.89 -5.37
CA ASN A 186 -3.77 23.94 -4.48
C ASN A 186 -2.71 24.32 -3.44
N PRO A 187 -1.74 25.20 -3.78
CA PRO A 187 -0.63 25.58 -2.89
C PRO A 187 -1.04 26.23 -1.57
N GLU A 188 -2.24 26.82 -1.52
CA GLU A 188 -2.77 27.49 -0.32
C GLU A 188 -3.45 26.54 0.66
N ALA A 189 -3.69 25.27 0.25
CA ALA A 189 -4.36 24.31 1.11
C ALA A 189 -3.49 23.86 2.28
N VAL A 190 -4.15 23.66 3.43
CA VAL A 190 -3.57 23.14 4.66
C VAL A 190 -4.18 21.76 4.96
N VAL A 191 -3.33 20.81 5.32
CA VAL A 191 -3.73 19.47 5.76
C VAL A 191 -3.60 19.40 7.28
N TYR A 192 -4.73 19.36 7.98
CA TYR A 192 -4.81 19.20 9.42
C TYR A 192 -4.77 17.71 9.77
N VAL A 193 -3.74 17.29 10.50
CA VAL A 193 -3.53 15.89 10.87
C VAL A 193 -3.86 15.68 12.32
N SER A 194 -4.66 14.66 12.61
CA SER A 194 -4.92 14.17 13.97
C SER A 194 -4.55 12.71 14.09
N TYR A 195 -3.79 12.35 15.13
CA TYR A 195 -3.36 10.97 15.40
C TYR A 195 -4.24 10.32 16.46
N THR A 196 -4.85 9.19 16.11
CA THR A 196 -5.65 8.41 17.09
C THR A 196 -4.77 7.66 18.09
N GLY A 197 -3.53 7.31 17.74
CA GLY A 197 -2.64 6.46 18.50
C GLY A 197 -3.04 4.98 18.51
N ASP A 198 -3.95 4.58 17.60
CA ASP A 198 -4.51 3.24 17.49
C ASP A 198 -4.91 2.96 16.05
N TRP A 199 -4.85 1.69 15.60
CA TRP A 199 -5.22 1.29 14.25
C TRP A 199 -6.71 0.94 14.09
N ASP A 200 -7.40 0.59 15.19
CA ASP A 200 -8.75 0.02 15.19
C ASP A 200 -9.71 0.66 16.21
N ASN A 201 -9.44 1.89 16.66
CA ASN A 201 -10.32 2.56 17.61
C ASN A 201 -11.35 3.44 16.90
N GLY A 202 -12.46 2.83 16.49
CA GLY A 202 -13.50 3.51 15.73
C GLY A 202 -14.18 4.68 16.45
N GLU A 203 -14.26 4.67 17.79
CA GLU A 203 -14.78 5.81 18.55
C GLU A 203 -13.85 7.01 18.42
N LYS A 204 -12.56 6.80 18.59
CA LYS A 204 -11.54 7.83 18.48
C LYS A 204 -11.41 8.36 17.05
N GLU A 205 -11.49 7.49 16.04
CA GLU A 205 -11.51 7.89 14.63
C GLU A 205 -12.67 8.86 14.34
N ARG A 206 -13.88 8.56 14.83
CA ARG A 206 -15.05 9.42 14.67
C ARG A 206 -14.89 10.75 15.40
N GLN A 207 -14.35 10.73 16.63
CA GLN A 207 -14.10 11.92 17.41
C GLN A 207 -13.10 12.86 16.74
N GLU A 208 -11.98 12.34 16.26
CA GLU A 208 -10.96 13.12 15.57
C GLU A 208 -11.47 13.67 14.24
N ALA A 209 -12.19 12.88 13.44
CA ALA A 209 -12.82 13.36 12.21
C ALA A 209 -13.81 14.51 12.48
N ALA A 210 -14.68 14.36 13.49
CA ALA A 210 -15.62 15.40 13.87
C ALA A 210 -14.93 16.67 14.40
N ALA A 211 -13.85 16.52 15.16
CA ALA A 211 -13.07 17.64 15.69
C ALA A 211 -12.41 18.44 14.55
N LEU A 212 -11.80 17.77 13.57
CA LEU A 212 -11.20 18.40 12.38
C LEU A 212 -12.24 19.21 11.60
N VAL A 213 -13.41 18.64 11.34
CA VAL A 213 -14.48 19.34 10.62
C VAL A 213 -14.97 20.56 11.40
N ASN A 214 -15.28 20.40 12.68
CA ASN A 214 -15.91 21.46 13.49
C ASN A 214 -14.94 22.58 13.87
N ASN A 215 -13.68 22.27 14.14
CA ASN A 215 -12.72 23.22 14.71
C ASN A 215 -11.77 23.79 13.64
N CYS A 216 -11.42 22.99 12.61
CA CYS A 216 -10.53 23.43 11.52
C CYS A 216 -11.27 23.80 10.23
N ARG A 217 -12.60 23.67 10.19
CA ARG A 217 -13.44 23.96 9.00
C ARG A 217 -13.07 23.09 7.79
N VAL A 218 -12.70 21.88 8.04
CA VAL A 218 -12.37 20.89 7.02
C VAL A 218 -13.62 20.56 6.19
N ASP A 219 -13.49 20.52 4.87
CA ASP A 219 -14.55 20.11 3.94
C ASP A 219 -14.22 18.85 3.12
N VAL A 220 -12.98 18.36 3.23
CA VAL A 220 -12.53 17.06 2.69
C VAL A 220 -11.72 16.34 3.77
N LEU A 221 -12.10 15.11 4.10
CA LEU A 221 -11.36 14.23 5.00
C LEU A 221 -10.54 13.18 4.22
N ALA A 222 -9.47 12.70 4.81
CA ALA A 222 -8.75 11.49 4.43
C ALA A 222 -8.40 10.72 5.70
N TYR A 223 -8.04 9.44 5.58
CA TYR A 223 -7.64 8.67 6.75
C TYR A 223 -6.62 7.58 6.42
N HIS A 224 -5.90 7.13 7.46
CA HIS A 224 -5.02 5.97 7.42
C HIS A 224 -5.27 5.14 8.68
N GLN A 225 -6.30 4.30 8.62
CA GLN A 225 -6.83 3.44 9.68
C GLN A 225 -7.24 2.09 9.07
N ASN A 226 -7.39 1.06 9.89
CA ASN A 226 -7.80 -0.26 9.40
C ASN A 226 -9.28 -0.30 8.99
N GLN A 227 -10.14 0.50 9.63
CA GLN A 227 -11.57 0.48 9.42
C GLN A 227 -12.09 1.82 8.84
N PRO A 228 -13.19 1.83 8.11
CA PRO A 228 -13.71 3.01 7.42
C PRO A 228 -14.63 3.90 8.28
N PHE A 229 -14.41 4.02 9.60
CA PHE A 229 -15.28 4.82 10.47
C PHE A 229 -15.29 6.30 10.10
N VAL A 230 -14.17 6.83 9.57
CA VAL A 230 -14.09 8.21 9.09
C VAL A 230 -15.04 8.47 7.92
N VAL A 231 -15.31 7.46 7.06
CA VAL A 231 -16.27 7.60 5.95
C VAL A 231 -17.69 7.83 6.47
N GLY A 232 -18.10 7.03 7.47
CA GLY A 232 -19.42 7.22 8.09
C GLY A 232 -19.56 8.59 8.78
N MET A 233 -18.50 9.08 9.44
CA MET A 233 -18.51 10.39 10.06
C MET A 233 -18.54 11.53 9.02
N ALA A 234 -17.82 11.40 7.91
CA ALA A 234 -17.87 12.36 6.81
C ALA A 234 -19.28 12.49 6.22
N GLU A 235 -19.99 11.37 6.06
CA GLU A 235 -21.39 11.34 5.62
C GLU A 235 -22.31 12.04 6.62
N GLU A 236 -22.19 11.77 7.92
CA GLU A 236 -22.95 12.41 8.99
C GLU A 236 -22.75 13.93 9.02
N LEU A 237 -21.53 14.40 8.74
CA LEU A 237 -21.17 15.82 8.76
C LEU A 237 -21.34 16.53 7.40
N GLY A 238 -21.66 15.80 6.33
CA GLY A 238 -21.87 16.34 5.01
C GLY A 238 -20.60 16.88 4.34
N VAL A 239 -19.44 16.29 4.63
CA VAL A 239 -18.13 16.60 4.03
C VAL A 239 -17.63 15.44 3.18
N TYR A 240 -16.78 15.73 2.19
CA TYR A 240 -16.22 14.69 1.34
C TYR A 240 -15.10 13.91 2.04
N VAL A 241 -14.82 12.70 1.54
CA VAL A 241 -13.76 11.86 2.10
C VAL A 241 -13.01 11.09 1.02
N ILE A 242 -11.71 10.92 1.22
CA ILE A 242 -10.84 10.00 0.52
C ILE A 242 -10.74 8.71 1.34
N GLY A 243 -11.08 7.59 0.73
CA GLY A 243 -11.06 6.27 1.36
C GLY A 243 -9.67 5.61 1.40
N TYR A 244 -9.61 4.52 2.15
CA TYR A 244 -8.45 3.62 2.18
C TYR A 244 -8.93 2.17 2.21
N ASN A 245 -8.41 1.34 1.29
CA ASN A 245 -8.77 -0.07 1.11
C ASN A 245 -10.29 -0.31 0.85
N ILE A 246 -10.97 0.65 0.22
CA ILE A 246 -12.35 0.50 -0.24
C ILE A 246 -12.34 0.37 -1.76
N ASP A 247 -12.86 -0.74 -2.28
CA ASP A 247 -12.90 -1.03 -3.71
C ASP A 247 -14.24 -0.70 -4.40
N ARG A 248 -15.25 -0.23 -3.64
CA ARG A 248 -16.61 0.03 -4.10
C ARG A 248 -17.01 1.48 -3.94
N GLY A 249 -17.42 2.11 -5.06
CA GLY A 249 -17.93 3.48 -5.07
C GLY A 249 -19.30 3.67 -4.42
N GLU A 250 -20.04 2.59 -4.19
CA GLU A 250 -21.41 2.63 -3.61
C GLU A 250 -21.42 2.67 -2.08
N TYR A 251 -20.24 2.83 -1.46
CA TYR A 251 -20.11 2.81 0.00
C TYR A 251 -20.73 4.07 0.68
N SER A 252 -20.52 5.25 0.07
CA SER A 252 -21.09 6.52 0.50
C SER A 252 -21.10 7.54 -0.64
N ASP A 253 -22.14 8.39 -0.71
CA ASP A 253 -22.20 9.51 -1.67
C ASP A 253 -21.11 10.57 -1.42
N TYR A 254 -20.51 10.61 -0.25
CA TYR A 254 -19.43 11.53 0.12
C TYR A 254 -18.03 10.96 -0.15
N LEU A 255 -17.92 9.68 -0.48
CA LEU A 255 -16.67 9.03 -0.81
C LEU A 255 -16.25 9.41 -2.24
N LEU A 256 -15.15 10.14 -2.40
CA LEU A 256 -14.67 10.61 -3.71
C LEU A 256 -13.97 9.51 -4.49
N THR A 257 -13.01 8.88 -3.86
CA THR A 257 -12.18 7.77 -4.35
C THR A 257 -11.53 7.08 -3.16
N SER A 258 -10.83 5.98 -3.38
CA SER A 258 -10.11 5.28 -2.33
C SER A 258 -8.72 4.86 -2.78
N VAL A 259 -7.74 5.06 -1.91
CA VAL A 259 -6.40 4.52 -2.05
C VAL A 259 -6.46 3.02 -1.83
N VAL A 260 -5.95 2.24 -2.77
CA VAL A 260 -5.94 0.78 -2.70
C VAL A 260 -4.58 0.20 -3.04
N SER A 261 -4.27 -0.96 -2.45
CA SER A 261 -3.15 -1.80 -2.82
C SER A 261 -3.66 -3.06 -3.52
N ASN A 262 -3.04 -3.40 -4.65
CA ASN A 262 -3.29 -4.64 -5.36
C ASN A 262 -2.25 -5.69 -4.93
N TRP A 263 -2.54 -6.36 -3.83
CA TRP A 263 -1.64 -7.36 -3.25
C TRP A 263 -1.39 -8.54 -4.19
N ASN A 264 -2.34 -8.87 -5.08
CA ASN A 264 -2.12 -9.88 -6.10
C ASN A 264 -0.87 -9.57 -6.95
N MET A 265 -0.72 -8.32 -7.40
CA MET A 265 0.45 -7.91 -8.20
C MET A 265 1.75 -7.98 -7.41
N VAL A 266 1.73 -7.61 -6.12
CA VAL A 266 2.89 -7.73 -5.23
C VAL A 266 3.32 -9.20 -5.10
N TYR A 267 2.37 -10.09 -4.84
CA TYR A 267 2.67 -11.53 -4.71
C TYR A 267 3.06 -12.18 -6.02
N GLN A 268 2.48 -11.77 -7.15
CA GLN A 268 2.91 -12.25 -8.46
C GLN A 268 4.38 -11.95 -8.72
N GLU A 269 4.85 -10.74 -8.41
CA GLU A 269 6.26 -10.37 -8.58
C GLU A 269 7.17 -11.23 -7.71
N ILE A 270 6.85 -11.37 -6.42
CA ILE A 270 7.62 -12.19 -5.46
C ILE A 270 7.68 -13.65 -5.91
N ILE A 271 6.52 -14.24 -6.22
CA ILE A 271 6.41 -15.65 -6.59
C ILE A 271 7.09 -15.92 -7.94
N ALA A 272 6.90 -15.03 -8.92
CA ALA A 272 7.53 -15.16 -10.23
C ALA A 272 9.06 -15.09 -10.13
N ASP A 273 9.59 -14.18 -9.33
CA ASP A 273 11.04 -14.07 -9.09
C ASP A 273 11.59 -15.31 -8.37
N TYR A 274 10.87 -15.81 -7.37
CA TYR A 274 11.23 -17.06 -6.69
C TYR A 274 11.27 -18.23 -7.67
N LEU A 275 10.23 -18.42 -8.50
CA LEU A 275 10.17 -19.50 -9.49
C LEU A 275 11.30 -19.43 -10.53
N GLN A 276 11.80 -18.23 -10.83
CA GLN A 276 12.87 -17.97 -11.79
C GLN A 276 14.26 -17.88 -11.16
N ASN A 277 14.40 -18.06 -9.84
CA ASN A 277 15.61 -17.84 -9.03
C ASN A 277 16.19 -16.41 -9.22
N LYS A 278 15.34 -15.41 -9.46
CA LYS A 278 15.74 -14.01 -9.59
C LYS A 278 15.76 -13.27 -8.27
N GLU A 279 15.15 -13.83 -7.23
CA GLU A 279 15.12 -13.24 -5.89
C GLU A 279 16.50 -13.21 -5.21
N ILE A 280 17.53 -13.86 -5.83
CA ILE A 280 18.89 -13.86 -5.31
C ILE A 280 19.47 -12.45 -5.36
N GLY A 281 19.79 -11.92 -4.17
CA GLY A 281 20.31 -10.54 -4.02
C GLY A 281 19.22 -9.47 -3.84
N VAL A 282 17.95 -9.78 -4.08
CA VAL A 282 16.84 -8.90 -3.71
C VAL A 282 16.65 -8.95 -2.20
N ARG A 283 16.61 -7.80 -1.56
CA ARG A 283 16.39 -7.66 -0.11
C ARG A 283 15.01 -7.09 0.22
N ASN A 284 14.49 -6.26 -0.67
CA ASN A 284 13.23 -5.56 -0.47
C ASN A 284 12.45 -5.48 -1.79
N TYR A 285 11.22 -5.95 -1.77
CA TYR A 285 10.23 -5.78 -2.83
C TYR A 285 9.30 -4.62 -2.46
N TRP A 286 9.64 -3.41 -2.88
CA TRP A 286 8.79 -2.26 -2.65
C TRP A 286 8.17 -1.82 -3.97
N ILE A 287 6.99 -2.36 -4.26
CA ILE A 287 6.36 -2.38 -5.58
C ILE A 287 5.31 -1.28 -5.68
N GLY A 288 5.32 -0.53 -6.75
CA GLY A 288 4.49 0.66 -6.92
C GLY A 288 3.52 0.62 -8.11
N ILE A 289 3.17 1.82 -8.54
CA ILE A 289 2.21 2.04 -9.62
C ILE A 289 2.72 1.54 -10.99
N GLU A 290 4.03 1.44 -11.17
CA GLU A 290 4.66 0.92 -12.40
C GLU A 290 4.34 -0.56 -12.65
N LYS A 291 3.91 -1.28 -11.59
CA LYS A 291 3.45 -2.67 -11.62
C LYS A 291 1.95 -2.80 -11.29
N ASP A 292 1.20 -1.69 -11.28
CA ASP A 292 -0.19 -1.64 -10.87
C ASP A 292 -0.45 -2.20 -9.45
N ALA A 293 0.57 -2.15 -8.57
CA ALA A 293 0.46 -2.60 -7.18
C ALA A 293 -0.27 -1.61 -6.28
N VAL A 294 -0.39 -0.36 -6.69
CA VAL A 294 -1.12 0.70 -5.97
C VAL A 294 -1.87 1.61 -6.92
N GLY A 295 -2.95 2.21 -6.46
CA GLY A 295 -3.73 3.13 -7.27
C GLY A 295 -4.96 3.68 -6.55
N LEU A 296 -5.86 4.28 -7.33
CA LEU A 296 -7.18 4.69 -6.89
C LEU A 296 -8.22 3.72 -7.44
N SER A 297 -9.14 3.24 -6.59
CA SER A 297 -10.05 2.14 -6.97
C SER A 297 -11.17 2.56 -7.91
N PHE A 298 -11.73 3.76 -7.72
CA PHE A 298 -12.86 4.29 -8.50
C PHE A 298 -12.88 5.82 -8.39
N TYR A 299 -13.74 6.44 -9.19
CA TYR A 299 -14.10 7.86 -9.04
C TYR A 299 -15.61 8.00 -8.88
N SER A 300 -16.05 8.68 -7.82
CA SER A 300 -17.47 8.97 -7.65
C SER A 300 -17.94 10.03 -8.66
N LYS A 301 -19.27 10.21 -8.78
CA LYS A 301 -19.88 11.27 -9.60
C LYS A 301 -19.45 12.70 -9.22
N GLU A 302 -18.92 12.85 -8.02
CA GLU A 302 -18.46 14.13 -7.46
C GLU A 302 -17.02 14.48 -7.88
N VAL A 303 -16.31 13.55 -8.53
CA VAL A 303 -14.98 13.76 -9.11
C VAL A 303 -15.18 14.14 -10.59
N SER A 304 -14.80 15.35 -10.97
CA SER A 304 -14.95 15.84 -12.34
C SER A 304 -13.93 15.19 -13.29
N GLN A 305 -14.21 15.25 -14.59
CA GLN A 305 -13.26 14.77 -15.60
C GLN A 305 -11.92 15.51 -15.52
N GLU A 306 -11.90 16.80 -15.20
CA GLU A 306 -10.69 17.59 -15.01
C GLU A 306 -9.82 17.04 -13.87
N MET A 307 -10.45 16.61 -12.75
CA MET A 307 -9.75 15.96 -11.65
C MET A 307 -9.16 14.62 -12.09
N ILE A 308 -9.94 13.82 -12.81
CA ILE A 308 -9.49 12.52 -13.34
C ILE A 308 -8.29 12.72 -14.28
N ASP A 309 -8.38 13.69 -15.21
CA ASP A 309 -7.30 13.98 -16.15
C ASP A 309 -6.00 14.43 -15.42
N ALA A 310 -6.14 15.20 -14.35
CA ALA A 310 -5.00 15.63 -13.52
C ALA A 310 -4.35 14.44 -12.78
N VAL A 311 -5.16 13.54 -12.24
CA VAL A 311 -4.68 12.32 -11.58
C VAL A 311 -4.00 11.38 -12.57
N GLU A 312 -4.61 11.12 -13.74
CA GLU A 312 -4.02 10.27 -14.77
C GLU A 312 -2.70 10.82 -15.29
N PHE A 313 -2.61 12.14 -15.51
CA PHE A 313 -1.35 12.79 -15.89
C PHE A 313 -0.25 12.58 -14.82
N ALA A 314 -0.60 12.70 -13.54
CA ALA A 314 0.33 12.45 -12.45
C ALA A 314 0.71 10.97 -12.34
N ALA A 315 -0.26 10.07 -12.51
CA ALA A 315 -0.04 8.62 -12.49
C ALA A 315 0.90 8.17 -13.62
N ASP A 316 0.71 8.68 -14.84
CA ASP A 316 1.60 8.39 -15.97
C ASP A 316 3.03 8.84 -15.70
N ARG A 317 3.22 10.01 -15.08
CA ARG A 317 4.55 10.46 -14.67
C ARG A 317 5.21 9.55 -13.64
N LEU A 318 4.45 9.02 -12.68
CA LEU A 318 4.96 8.06 -11.70
C LEU A 318 5.31 6.71 -12.34
N ARG A 319 4.56 6.27 -13.37
CA ARG A 319 4.91 5.08 -14.17
C ARG A 319 6.19 5.27 -15.00
N ASP A 320 6.49 6.51 -15.39
CA ASP A 320 7.69 6.90 -16.17
C ASP A 320 8.89 7.25 -15.26
N ASP A 321 9.07 6.54 -14.14
CA ASP A 321 10.18 6.70 -13.18
C ASP A 321 10.29 8.09 -12.53
N LYS A 322 9.19 8.84 -12.44
CA LYS A 322 9.16 10.06 -11.61
C LYS A 322 8.77 9.71 -10.18
N GLU A 323 9.44 10.35 -9.24
CA GLU A 323 9.20 10.10 -7.82
C GLU A 323 8.38 11.23 -7.18
N VAL A 324 7.49 10.84 -6.25
CA VAL A 324 6.69 11.79 -5.44
C VAL A 324 7.62 12.69 -4.61
N PHE A 325 8.62 12.08 -3.98
CA PHE A 325 9.58 12.76 -3.11
C PHE A 325 10.82 13.21 -3.90
N SER A 326 10.60 14.12 -4.85
CA SER A 326 11.65 14.68 -5.71
C SER A 326 11.50 16.19 -5.86
N GLY A 327 12.62 16.87 -6.14
CA GLY A 327 12.67 18.33 -6.22
C GLY A 327 12.64 18.98 -4.84
N LEU A 328 12.47 20.29 -4.80
CA LEU A 328 12.55 21.05 -3.54
C LEU A 328 11.37 20.74 -2.63
N ILE A 329 11.65 20.14 -1.48
CA ILE A 329 10.65 19.82 -0.47
C ILE A 329 11.09 20.41 0.87
N TYR A 330 10.17 21.15 1.51
CA TYR A 330 10.33 21.64 2.87
C TYR A 330 9.47 20.82 3.84
N ASP A 331 9.93 20.71 5.09
CA ASP A 331 9.06 20.28 6.17
C ASP A 331 8.22 21.44 6.72
N ASN A 332 7.27 21.13 7.60
CA ASN A 332 6.39 22.11 8.24
C ASN A 332 7.10 23.05 9.23
N ALA A 333 8.38 22.81 9.53
CA ALA A 333 9.25 23.70 10.31
C ALA A 333 10.12 24.59 9.40
N GLY A 334 10.03 24.45 8.07
CA GLY A 334 10.78 25.22 7.08
C GLY A 334 12.17 24.68 6.76
N ASN A 335 12.51 23.46 7.18
CA ASN A 335 13.79 22.84 6.83
C ASN A 335 13.70 22.14 5.47
N ILE A 336 14.77 22.20 4.67
CA ILE A 336 14.86 21.48 3.39
C ILE A 336 15.02 19.99 3.68
N ARG A 337 14.15 19.17 3.09
CA ARG A 337 14.18 17.70 3.14
C ARG A 337 14.61 17.07 1.83
N CYS A 338 14.43 17.77 0.71
CA CYS A 338 14.91 17.40 -0.61
C CYS A 338 15.31 18.66 -1.39
N ASN A 339 16.43 18.63 -2.13
CA ASN A 339 16.85 19.76 -2.97
C ASN A 339 16.27 19.66 -4.39
N GLU A 340 16.30 20.76 -5.17
CA GLU A 340 15.65 20.88 -6.50
C GLU A 340 15.94 19.73 -7.49
N ASN A 341 17.13 19.16 -7.46
CA ASN A 341 17.57 18.14 -8.42
C ASN A 341 17.78 16.77 -7.77
N GLU A 342 17.21 16.56 -6.60
CA GLU A 342 17.36 15.33 -5.83
C GLU A 342 16.05 14.53 -5.76
N VAL A 343 16.21 13.26 -5.45
CA VAL A 343 15.14 12.32 -5.12
C VAL A 343 15.48 11.73 -3.75
N ILE A 344 14.49 11.67 -2.86
CA ILE A 344 14.69 11.02 -1.57
C ILE A 344 14.74 9.51 -1.81
N ARG A 345 15.84 8.87 -1.37
CA ARG A 345 16.06 7.44 -1.57
C ARG A 345 15.10 6.59 -0.73
N ASP A 346 14.81 5.39 -1.22
CA ASP A 346 13.90 4.42 -0.57
C ASP A 346 14.23 4.16 0.89
N GLU A 347 15.52 4.02 1.24
CA GLU A 347 15.95 3.79 2.62
C GLU A 347 15.52 4.94 3.56
N ILE A 348 15.62 6.19 3.08
CA ILE A 348 15.17 7.37 3.84
C ILE A 348 13.65 7.39 3.92
N LEU A 349 12.96 7.11 2.82
CA LEU A 349 11.50 7.04 2.79
C LEU A 349 10.95 5.98 3.74
N GLN A 350 11.63 4.85 3.89
CA GLN A 350 11.20 3.77 4.77
C GLN A 350 11.53 4.01 6.24
N GLN A 351 12.70 4.60 6.55
CA GLN A 351 13.25 4.60 7.90
C GLN A 351 13.38 5.99 8.56
N GLN A 352 13.24 7.09 7.80
CA GLN A 352 13.54 8.44 8.28
C GLN A 352 12.44 9.47 7.99
N MET A 353 11.19 9.04 7.83
CA MET A 353 10.03 9.92 7.60
C MET A 353 9.43 10.39 8.93
N ASN A 354 10.27 10.84 9.87
CA ASN A 354 9.88 11.38 11.16
C ASN A 354 9.62 12.91 11.12
N TRP A 355 9.17 13.39 9.98
CA TRP A 355 8.83 14.78 9.71
C TRP A 355 7.56 14.89 8.87
N LEU A 356 6.92 16.04 8.90
CA LEU A 356 5.73 16.33 8.09
C LEU A 356 6.03 17.44 7.09
N ALA A 357 5.45 17.36 5.89
CA ALA A 357 5.69 18.28 4.79
C ALA A 357 5.12 19.67 5.09
N GLU A 358 5.67 20.70 4.43
CA GLU A 358 5.09 22.04 4.41
C GLU A 358 3.62 21.99 4.00
N GLY A 359 2.76 22.71 4.74
CA GLY A 359 1.31 22.70 4.58
C GLY A 359 0.60 21.68 5.48
N VAL A 360 1.33 20.92 6.30
CA VAL A 360 0.75 20.09 7.36
C VAL A 360 0.73 20.83 8.69
N GLU A 361 -0.43 20.83 9.34
CA GLU A 361 -0.61 21.28 10.72
C GLU A 361 -1.12 20.11 11.58
N ILE A 362 -0.48 19.86 12.74
CA ILE A 362 -0.95 18.85 13.69
C ILE A 362 -2.09 19.48 14.51
N TYR A 363 -3.21 18.77 14.56
CA TYR A 363 -4.34 19.11 15.39
C TYR A 363 -4.38 18.19 16.61
N GLU A 364 -4.33 18.78 17.80
CA GLU A 364 -4.51 18.06 19.06
C GLU A 364 -5.85 18.45 19.69
N VAL A 365 -6.66 17.46 20.03
CA VAL A 365 -7.90 17.68 20.81
C VAL A 365 -7.50 18.09 22.22
N ASN A 366 -7.78 19.34 22.59
CA ASN A 366 -7.57 19.87 23.96
C ASN A 366 -8.60 19.32 24.94
#